data_6cc6ff5eedc4b11352658f050c6ea5a2
#
_entry.id   6cc6ff5eedc4b11352658f050c6ea5a2
#
_cell.length_a   1.000
_cell.length_b   1.000
_cell.length_c   1.000
_cell.angle_alpha   90.00
_cell.angle_beta   90.00
_cell.angle_gamma   90.00
#
_symmetry.space_group_name_H-M   'P 1'
#
loop_
_entity.id
_entity.type
_entity.pdbx_description
1 polymer ?
#
loop_
_entity_poly.entity_id
_entity_poly.type
_entity_poly.pdbx_seq_one_letter_code
_entity_poly.pdbx_strand_id
1 'polypeptide(L)'
;MGKVLLASPRGYCAGVDRAVTAVQRALEVYGQPIYVRKEIVHNKFVVRTLADAGAIFVDELSEVPTGSRVVFSAHGVAPSVYAEAEQRGLEVIDATCPLVSKVHREARRYANEGYDIILIGHTGHEEVEGTLGVAPDKIHVIDTDWVDTSALAAAEESGSDAAGGFGNTCLLYTSP
;
A
#
# COMPACT_ATOMS: atom_id res chain seq x y z
N MET A 1 -32.71 11.82 -24.86
CA MET A 1 -32.27 11.44 -23.53
C MET A 1 -31.14 10.44 -23.67
N GLY A 2 -30.01 10.68 -22.99
CA GLY A 2 -28.88 9.74 -22.95
C GLY A 2 -29.26 8.50 -22.13
N LYS A 3 -28.69 7.33 -22.50
CA LYS A 3 -28.86 6.06 -21.77
C LYS A 3 -27.60 5.79 -20.98
N VAL A 4 -27.71 5.56 -19.68
CA VAL A 4 -26.62 5.15 -18.80
C VAL A 4 -26.70 3.63 -18.59
N LEU A 5 -25.61 2.93 -18.90
CA LEU A 5 -25.50 1.49 -18.66
C LEU A 5 -24.59 1.28 -17.44
N LEU A 6 -25.10 0.52 -16.47
CA LEU A 6 -24.34 0.14 -15.29
C LEU A 6 -23.76 -1.26 -15.48
N ALA A 7 -22.47 -1.41 -15.21
CA ALA A 7 -21.81 -2.71 -15.21
C ALA A 7 -22.37 -3.60 -14.08
N SER A 8 -22.37 -4.92 -14.32
CA SER A 8 -22.72 -5.92 -13.33
C SER A 8 -21.79 -7.15 -13.52
N PRO A 9 -21.12 -7.63 -12.47
CA PRO A 9 -21.10 -7.10 -11.10
C PRO A 9 -20.38 -5.75 -11.00
N ARG A 10 -20.69 -5.00 -9.95
CA ARG A 10 -20.04 -3.73 -9.64
C ARG A 10 -19.92 -3.57 -8.12
N GLY A 11 -18.93 -2.80 -7.67
CA GLY A 11 -18.65 -2.56 -6.24
C GLY A 11 -17.17 -2.38 -6.01
N TYR A 12 -16.80 -2.37 -4.75
CA TYR A 12 -15.41 -2.37 -4.34
C TYR A 12 -14.77 -3.76 -4.50
N CYS A 13 -13.46 -3.81 -4.65
CA CYS A 13 -12.75 -5.08 -4.49
C CYS A 13 -12.78 -5.53 -3.02
N ALA A 14 -12.52 -6.82 -2.77
CA ALA A 14 -12.53 -7.37 -1.41
C ALA A 14 -11.54 -6.69 -0.45
N GLY A 15 -10.42 -6.15 -0.97
CA GLY A 15 -9.45 -5.40 -0.17
C GLY A 15 -10.01 -4.07 0.33
N VAL A 16 -10.65 -3.30 -0.54
CA VAL A 16 -11.32 -2.04 -0.20
C VAL A 16 -12.47 -2.28 0.76
N ASP A 17 -13.33 -3.25 0.47
CA ASP A 17 -14.48 -3.60 1.32
C ASP A 17 -14.03 -3.96 2.74
N ARG A 18 -13.00 -4.79 2.85
CA ARG A 18 -12.40 -5.16 4.14
C ARG A 18 -11.86 -3.95 4.90
N ALA A 19 -11.14 -3.05 4.23
CA ALA A 19 -10.53 -1.89 4.87
C ALA A 19 -11.59 -0.92 5.40
N VAL A 20 -12.62 -0.64 4.60
CA VAL A 20 -13.75 0.21 5.01
C VAL A 20 -14.48 -0.42 6.20
N THR A 21 -14.77 -1.73 6.11
CA THR A 21 -15.44 -2.47 7.18
C THR A 21 -14.63 -2.46 8.48
N ALA A 22 -13.29 -2.52 8.40
CA ALA A 22 -12.42 -2.48 9.59
C ALA A 22 -12.60 -1.17 10.36
N VAL A 23 -12.63 -0.02 9.69
CA VAL A 23 -12.85 1.28 10.33
C VAL A 23 -14.26 1.39 10.90
N GLN A 24 -15.28 0.97 10.14
CA GLN A 24 -16.67 0.97 10.61
C GLN A 24 -16.83 0.13 11.87
N ARG A 25 -16.28 -1.09 11.87
CA ARG A 25 -16.31 -1.98 13.05
C ARG A 25 -15.55 -1.43 14.23
N ALA A 26 -14.40 -0.78 13.99
CA ALA A 26 -13.65 -0.13 15.06
C ALA A 26 -14.49 0.97 15.72
N LEU A 27 -15.17 1.81 14.95
CA LEU A 27 -16.07 2.84 15.45
C LEU A 27 -17.26 2.25 16.23
N GLU A 28 -17.85 1.16 15.75
CA GLU A 28 -18.96 0.47 16.41
C GLU A 28 -18.54 -0.15 17.76
N VAL A 29 -17.38 -0.81 17.80
CA VAL A 29 -16.94 -1.59 18.97
C VAL A 29 -16.29 -0.71 20.03
N TYR A 30 -15.47 0.24 19.62
CA TYR A 30 -14.63 1.04 20.54
C TYR A 30 -15.11 2.47 20.72
N GLY A 31 -16.03 2.93 19.86
CA GLY A 31 -16.48 4.33 19.85
C GLY A 31 -15.45 5.26 19.22
N GLN A 32 -15.76 6.55 19.26
CA GLN A 32 -14.90 7.62 18.76
C GLN A 32 -13.92 8.10 19.83
N PRO A 33 -12.73 8.60 19.46
CA PRO A 33 -12.18 8.65 18.09
C PRO A 33 -11.48 7.35 17.69
N ILE A 34 -11.53 7.04 16.40
CA ILE A 34 -10.65 6.05 15.77
C ILE A 34 -9.75 6.79 14.80
N TYR A 35 -8.44 6.65 14.97
CA TYR A 35 -7.46 7.27 14.08
C TYR A 35 -7.21 6.36 12.88
N VAL A 36 -7.02 6.94 11.70
CA VAL A 36 -6.69 6.22 10.46
C VAL A 36 -5.46 6.87 9.85
N ARG A 37 -4.37 6.10 9.73
CA ARG A 37 -3.15 6.61 9.13
C ARG A 37 -3.30 6.63 7.60
N LYS A 38 -3.11 7.81 7.02
CA LYS A 38 -3.34 8.12 5.60
C LYS A 38 -4.79 7.87 5.18
N GLU A 39 -5.10 7.96 3.89
CA GLU A 39 -6.41 7.57 3.39
C GLU A 39 -6.58 6.05 3.50
N ILE A 40 -7.71 5.58 4.03
CA ILE A 40 -7.98 4.14 4.16
C ILE A 40 -7.97 3.45 2.78
N VAL A 41 -8.44 4.16 1.78
CA VAL A 41 -8.42 3.84 0.34
C VAL A 41 -8.50 5.15 -0.43
N HIS A 42 -7.97 5.20 -1.66
CA HIS A 42 -8.00 6.39 -2.52
C HIS A 42 -9.41 6.69 -3.06
N ASN A 43 -10.34 6.97 -2.16
CA ASN A 43 -11.71 7.33 -2.49
C ASN A 43 -12.24 8.40 -1.52
N LYS A 44 -12.27 9.64 -2.00
CA LYS A 44 -12.69 10.81 -1.22
C LYS A 44 -14.08 10.70 -0.60
N PHE A 45 -15.01 10.00 -1.27
CA PHE A 45 -16.35 9.78 -0.74
C PHE A 45 -16.30 8.84 0.48
N VAL A 46 -15.54 7.75 0.39
CA VAL A 46 -15.35 6.80 1.51
C VAL A 46 -14.67 7.49 2.68
N VAL A 47 -13.56 8.20 2.43
CA VAL A 47 -12.82 8.95 3.47
C VAL A 47 -13.76 9.92 4.19
N ARG A 48 -14.53 10.72 3.45
CA ARG A 48 -15.48 11.69 4.03
C ARG A 48 -16.56 10.97 4.85
N THR A 49 -17.15 9.89 4.34
CA THR A 49 -18.19 9.14 5.04
C THR A 49 -17.69 8.59 6.39
N LEU A 50 -16.45 8.09 6.42
CA LEU A 50 -15.85 7.59 7.66
C LEU A 50 -15.47 8.73 8.63
N ALA A 51 -15.00 9.87 8.11
CA ALA A 51 -14.74 11.06 8.91
C ALA A 51 -16.02 11.60 9.56
N ASP A 52 -17.11 11.69 8.81
CA ASP A 52 -18.44 12.08 9.32
C ASP A 52 -18.96 11.10 10.40
N ALA A 53 -18.53 9.83 10.34
CA ALA A 53 -18.83 8.80 11.35
C ALA A 53 -17.90 8.83 12.56
N GLY A 54 -16.88 9.69 12.59
CA GLY A 54 -15.97 9.90 13.74
C GLY A 54 -14.57 9.31 13.60
N ALA A 55 -14.17 8.88 12.40
CA ALA A 55 -12.78 8.56 12.12
C ALA A 55 -11.96 9.84 11.95
N ILE A 56 -10.74 9.87 12.49
CA ILE A 56 -9.78 10.97 12.36
C ILE A 56 -8.63 10.50 11.50
N PHE A 57 -8.53 11.07 10.31
CA PHE A 57 -7.44 10.78 9.38
C PHE A 57 -6.22 11.61 9.75
N VAL A 58 -5.07 10.96 9.83
CA VAL A 58 -3.77 11.56 10.17
C VAL A 58 -2.72 11.13 9.14
N ASP A 59 -1.75 11.98 8.90
CA ASP A 59 -0.65 11.63 8.01
C ASP A 59 0.41 10.80 8.72
N GLU A 60 0.74 11.18 9.96
CA GLU A 60 1.81 10.52 10.72
C GLU A 60 1.32 10.05 12.09
N LEU A 61 1.96 8.99 12.61
CA LEU A 61 1.61 8.45 13.92
C LEU A 61 1.89 9.43 15.06
N SER A 62 2.77 10.41 14.84
CA SER A 62 3.05 11.49 15.80
C SER A 62 1.81 12.33 16.15
N GLU A 63 0.82 12.37 15.27
CA GLU A 63 -0.44 13.08 15.46
C GLU A 63 -1.45 12.29 16.32
N VAL A 64 -1.20 10.99 16.49
CA VAL A 64 -2.08 10.10 17.27
C VAL A 64 -1.72 10.19 18.76
N PRO A 65 -2.65 10.49 19.67
CA PRO A 65 -2.38 10.46 21.10
C PRO A 65 -1.95 9.07 21.57
N THR A 66 -0.97 9.02 22.46
CA THR A 66 -0.47 7.77 23.06
C THR A 66 -1.62 6.95 23.67
N GLY A 67 -1.58 5.63 23.45
CA GLY A 67 -2.61 4.70 23.91
C GLY A 67 -3.91 4.70 23.12
N SER A 68 -3.98 5.47 22.02
CA SER A 68 -5.14 5.49 21.14
C SER A 68 -5.13 4.33 20.14
N ARG A 69 -6.28 4.11 19.48
CA ARG A 69 -6.43 3.13 18.41
C ARG A 69 -6.17 3.74 17.06
N VAL A 70 -5.35 3.06 16.26
CA VAL A 70 -5.03 3.48 14.91
C VAL A 70 -5.29 2.35 13.91
N VAL A 71 -5.93 2.68 12.80
CA VAL A 71 -6.14 1.76 11.67
C VAL A 71 -5.07 2.05 10.62
N PHE A 72 -4.36 1.01 10.17
CA PHE A 72 -3.49 1.08 9.00
C PHE A 72 -4.29 0.81 7.73
N SER A 73 -4.02 1.60 6.70
CA SER A 73 -4.77 1.60 5.44
C SER A 73 -4.64 0.30 4.64
N ALA A 74 -5.46 0.16 3.60
CA ALA A 74 -5.39 -0.98 2.68
C ALA A 74 -4.03 -1.11 1.98
N HIS A 75 -3.30 0.00 1.83
CA HIS A 75 -2.01 0.08 1.12
C HIS A 75 -0.85 -0.61 1.86
N GLY A 76 -1.05 -0.93 3.14
CA GLY A 76 0.00 -1.48 3.99
C GLY A 76 1.00 -0.41 4.44
N VAL A 77 1.85 -0.80 5.37
CA VAL A 77 2.87 0.10 5.93
C VAL A 77 4.20 -0.64 6.08
N ALA A 78 5.29 0.13 6.11
CA ALA A 78 6.62 -0.40 6.39
C ALA A 78 6.71 -0.99 7.81
N PRO A 79 7.59 -1.97 8.07
CA PRO A 79 7.81 -2.53 9.40
C PRO A 79 8.18 -1.49 10.46
N SER A 80 8.87 -0.41 10.07
CA SER A 80 9.21 0.72 10.94
C SER A 80 7.99 1.42 11.53
N VAL A 81 6.89 1.49 10.78
CA VAL A 81 5.63 2.10 11.23
C VAL A 81 4.96 1.25 12.32
N TYR A 82 5.05 -0.08 12.23
CA TYR A 82 4.60 -0.96 13.31
C TYR A 82 5.43 -0.77 14.58
N ALA A 83 6.76 -0.68 14.43
CA ALA A 83 7.67 -0.44 15.56
C ALA A 83 7.41 0.92 16.23
N GLU A 84 7.13 1.97 15.44
CA GLU A 84 6.74 3.28 15.97
C GLU A 84 5.42 3.21 16.72
N ALA A 85 4.40 2.53 16.17
CA ALA A 85 3.12 2.36 16.84
C ALA A 85 3.27 1.64 18.19
N GLU A 86 4.10 0.59 18.26
CA GLU A 86 4.41 -0.13 19.48
C GLU A 86 5.11 0.77 20.52
N GLN A 87 6.15 1.51 20.10
CA GLN A 87 6.87 2.45 20.99
C GLN A 87 5.95 3.54 21.56
N ARG A 88 4.94 3.95 20.81
CA ARG A 88 3.94 4.95 21.25
C ARG A 88 2.77 4.32 22.02
N GLY A 89 2.76 2.99 22.21
CA GLY A 89 1.70 2.27 22.90
C GLY A 89 0.34 2.36 22.18
N LEU A 90 0.35 2.46 20.84
CA LEU A 90 -0.89 2.52 20.05
C LEU A 90 -1.47 1.12 19.85
N GLU A 91 -2.79 1.02 19.91
CA GLU A 91 -3.52 -0.21 19.58
C GLU A 91 -3.77 -0.25 18.07
N VAL A 92 -3.00 -1.08 17.32
CA VAL A 92 -3.07 -1.15 15.86
C VAL A 92 -4.19 -2.08 15.40
N ILE A 93 -5.01 -1.60 14.47
CA ILE A 93 -5.96 -2.39 13.69
C ILE A 93 -5.44 -2.42 12.24
N ASP A 94 -4.94 -3.55 11.81
CA ASP A 94 -4.35 -3.69 10.47
C ASP A 94 -5.42 -4.02 9.42
N ALA A 95 -5.71 -3.05 8.54
CA ALA A 95 -6.63 -3.20 7.43
C ALA A 95 -5.92 -3.45 6.08
N THR A 96 -4.63 -3.75 6.09
CA THR A 96 -3.84 -4.02 4.88
C THR A 96 -4.54 -5.06 3.99
N CYS A 97 -4.61 -4.76 2.70
CA CYS A 97 -5.13 -5.68 1.71
C CYS A 97 -4.30 -6.98 1.69
N PRO A 98 -4.93 -8.16 1.69
CA PRO A 98 -4.20 -9.44 1.64
C PRO A 98 -3.26 -9.57 0.44
N LEU A 99 -3.57 -8.91 -0.69
CA LEU A 99 -2.68 -8.88 -1.86
C LEU A 99 -1.42 -8.06 -1.59
N VAL A 100 -1.54 -6.91 -0.92
CA VAL A 100 -0.38 -6.11 -0.49
C VAL A 100 0.46 -6.88 0.52
N SER A 101 -0.17 -7.52 1.51
CA SER A 101 0.54 -8.40 2.45
C SER A 101 1.28 -9.54 1.76
N LYS A 102 0.75 -10.03 0.63
CA LYS A 102 1.45 -11.02 -0.20
C LYS A 102 2.69 -10.42 -0.86
N VAL A 103 2.58 -9.23 -1.44
CA VAL A 103 3.73 -8.53 -2.05
C VAL A 103 4.83 -8.29 -1.00
N HIS A 104 4.49 -7.78 0.19
CA HIS A 104 5.45 -7.58 1.28
C HIS A 104 6.15 -8.87 1.70
N ARG A 105 5.41 -9.98 1.74
CA ARG A 105 5.97 -11.29 2.09
C ARG A 105 6.91 -11.81 1.02
N GLU A 106 6.56 -11.68 -0.26
CA GLU A 106 7.41 -12.07 -1.38
C GLU A 106 8.68 -11.21 -1.44
N ALA A 107 8.56 -9.88 -1.27
CA ALA A 107 9.71 -9.00 -1.20
C ALA A 107 10.68 -9.42 -0.09
N ARG A 108 10.17 -9.69 1.11
CA ARG A 108 11.01 -10.19 2.23
C ARG A 108 11.67 -11.51 1.91
N ARG A 109 10.94 -12.44 1.29
CA ARG A 109 11.46 -13.74 0.91
C ARG A 109 12.63 -13.61 -0.06
N TYR A 110 12.45 -12.88 -1.17
CA TYR A 110 13.48 -12.68 -2.17
C TYR A 110 14.69 -11.93 -1.63
N ALA A 111 14.48 -10.92 -0.81
CA ALA A 111 15.57 -10.21 -0.14
C ALA A 111 16.42 -11.17 0.73
N ASN A 112 15.76 -12.06 1.50
CA ASN A 112 16.44 -13.05 2.33
C ASN A 112 17.17 -14.13 1.51
N GLU A 113 16.69 -14.42 0.30
CA GLU A 113 17.35 -15.31 -0.68
C GLU A 113 18.52 -14.63 -1.41
N GLY A 114 18.77 -13.35 -1.13
CA GLY A 114 19.90 -12.59 -1.67
C GLY A 114 19.63 -11.85 -2.98
N TYR A 115 18.37 -11.81 -3.43
CA TYR A 115 17.98 -11.07 -4.62
C TYR A 115 17.98 -9.56 -4.37
N ASP A 116 18.39 -8.80 -5.38
CA ASP A 116 18.02 -7.41 -5.51
C ASP A 116 16.66 -7.32 -6.21
N ILE A 117 15.82 -6.40 -5.72
CA ILE A 117 14.42 -6.30 -6.12
C ILE A 117 14.21 -4.96 -6.82
N ILE A 118 13.65 -5.01 -8.02
CA ILE A 118 13.22 -3.81 -8.74
C ILE A 118 11.71 -3.64 -8.48
N LEU A 119 11.37 -2.53 -7.85
CA LEU A 119 10.00 -2.12 -7.59
C LEU A 119 9.61 -1.00 -8.54
N ILE A 120 8.64 -1.25 -9.41
CA ILE A 120 8.13 -0.24 -10.33
C ILE A 120 6.88 0.39 -9.73
N GLY A 121 6.90 1.72 -9.55
CA GLY A 121 5.77 2.45 -8.97
C GLY A 121 6.11 3.92 -8.75
N HIS A 122 5.11 4.72 -8.37
CA HIS A 122 5.30 6.15 -8.10
C HIS A 122 5.99 6.36 -6.76
N THR A 123 7.09 7.09 -6.77
CA THR A 123 7.80 7.50 -5.55
C THR A 123 6.87 8.35 -4.68
N GLY A 124 6.79 8.03 -3.39
CA GLY A 124 5.88 8.69 -2.45
C GLY A 124 4.48 8.10 -2.36
N HIS A 125 4.15 7.10 -3.20
CA HIS A 125 2.90 6.35 -3.03
C HIS A 125 3.00 5.42 -1.82
N GLU A 126 1.98 5.38 -0.98
CA GLU A 126 1.97 4.64 0.30
C GLU A 126 2.31 3.15 0.15
N GLU A 127 1.82 2.51 -0.91
CA GLU A 127 2.09 1.11 -1.20
C GLU A 127 3.56 0.87 -1.59
N VAL A 128 4.16 1.82 -2.32
CA VAL A 128 5.59 1.79 -2.67
C VAL A 128 6.45 2.00 -1.43
N GLU A 129 6.13 2.97 -0.59
CA GLU A 129 6.81 3.22 0.68
C GLU A 129 6.73 2.01 1.62
N GLY A 130 5.54 1.42 1.73
CA GLY A 130 5.31 0.22 2.54
C GLY A 130 6.14 -0.96 2.07
N THR A 131 6.18 -1.20 0.76
CA THR A 131 6.94 -2.29 0.16
C THR A 131 8.44 -2.05 0.25
N LEU A 132 8.91 -0.84 -0.08
CA LEU A 132 10.32 -0.43 0.04
C LEU A 132 10.84 -0.66 1.47
N GLY A 133 10.04 -0.27 2.47
CA GLY A 133 10.42 -0.43 3.87
C GLY A 133 10.55 -1.88 4.36
N VAL A 134 10.10 -2.86 3.58
CA VAL A 134 10.25 -4.28 3.93
C VAL A 134 11.71 -4.74 3.83
N ALA A 135 12.45 -4.24 2.84
CA ALA A 135 13.86 -4.57 2.63
C ALA A 135 14.56 -3.38 1.92
N PRO A 136 14.78 -2.25 2.61
CA PRO A 136 15.24 -1.01 1.99
C PRO A 136 16.61 -1.12 1.33
N ASP A 137 17.48 -2.02 1.82
CA ASP A 137 18.83 -2.24 1.26
C ASP A 137 18.81 -3.12 0.00
N LYS A 138 17.68 -3.72 -0.33
CA LYS A 138 17.52 -4.68 -1.44
C LYS A 138 16.49 -4.26 -2.48
N ILE A 139 15.63 -3.28 -2.17
CA ILE A 139 14.59 -2.83 -3.06
C ILE A 139 15.00 -1.50 -3.71
N HIS A 140 14.99 -1.48 -5.04
CA HIS A 140 15.29 -0.33 -5.86
C HIS A 140 14.03 0.13 -6.57
N VAL A 141 13.56 1.34 -6.26
CA VAL A 141 12.35 1.89 -6.87
C VAL A 141 12.68 2.50 -8.24
N ILE A 142 11.91 2.12 -9.25
CA ILE A 142 11.89 2.79 -10.55
C ILE A 142 10.57 3.52 -10.68
N ASP A 143 10.65 4.86 -10.73
CA ASP A 143 9.47 5.70 -10.87
C ASP A 143 8.90 5.58 -12.29
N THR A 144 7.60 5.36 -12.39
CA THR A 144 6.92 5.17 -13.67
C THR A 144 6.91 6.43 -14.53
N ASP A 145 7.09 7.61 -13.94
CA ASP A 145 7.19 8.87 -14.68
C ASP A 145 8.46 8.97 -15.55
N TRP A 146 9.45 8.08 -15.29
CA TRP A 146 10.75 8.05 -15.99
C TRP A 146 10.93 6.82 -16.87
N VAL A 147 9.96 5.89 -16.91
CA VAL A 147 10.07 4.71 -17.78
C VAL A 147 9.73 5.11 -19.21
N ASP A 148 10.75 5.39 -20.00
CA ASP A 148 10.62 5.44 -21.45
C ASP A 148 10.36 4.01 -21.97
N THR A 149 9.09 3.68 -22.14
CA THR A 149 8.65 2.38 -22.64
C THR A 149 9.16 2.09 -24.06
N SER A 150 9.60 3.11 -24.79
CA SER A 150 10.20 2.94 -26.13
C SER A 150 11.56 2.24 -26.04
N ALA A 151 12.32 2.47 -24.98
CA ALA A 151 13.60 1.80 -24.74
C ALA A 151 13.42 0.31 -24.39
N LEU A 152 12.33 -0.05 -23.70
CA LEU A 152 12.00 -1.46 -23.41
C LEU A 152 11.58 -2.20 -24.67
N ALA A 153 10.77 -1.59 -25.53
CA ALA A 153 10.37 -2.18 -26.81
C ALA A 153 11.57 -2.39 -27.75
N ALA A 154 12.51 -1.43 -27.79
CA ALA A 154 13.73 -1.55 -28.59
C ALA A 154 14.66 -2.67 -28.09
N ALA A 155 14.68 -2.95 -26.79
CA ALA A 155 15.46 -4.03 -26.20
C ALA A 155 14.88 -5.41 -26.56
N GLU A 156 13.56 -5.54 -26.64
CA GLU A 156 12.89 -6.78 -27.08
C GLU A 156 13.15 -7.07 -28.58
N GLU A 157 13.15 -6.04 -29.46
CA GLU A 157 13.41 -6.19 -30.86
C GLU A 157 14.88 -6.52 -31.17
N SER A 158 15.83 -6.10 -30.37
CA SER A 158 17.27 -6.30 -30.61
C SER A 158 17.76 -7.71 -30.30
N GLY A 159 16.96 -8.56 -29.66
CA GLY A 159 17.35 -9.94 -29.29
C GLY A 159 18.63 -10.00 -28.45
N SER A 160 19.11 -8.87 -27.96
CA SER A 160 20.26 -8.82 -27.06
C SER A 160 19.83 -9.37 -25.71
N ASP A 161 20.49 -10.44 -25.28
CA ASP A 161 20.46 -10.90 -23.90
C ASP A 161 20.96 -9.78 -22.97
N ALA A 162 20.17 -8.73 -22.81
CA ALA A 162 20.38 -7.69 -21.78
C ALA A 162 20.25 -8.27 -20.37
N ALA A 163 19.96 -9.56 -20.25
CA ALA A 163 19.99 -10.35 -19.01
C ALA A 163 21.42 -10.64 -18.50
N GLY A 164 22.47 -10.20 -19.20
CA GLY A 164 23.87 -10.39 -18.80
C GLY A 164 24.36 -9.47 -17.70
N GLY A 165 23.61 -9.28 -16.60
CA GLY A 165 24.09 -8.45 -15.47
C GLY A 165 23.20 -8.43 -14.24
N PHE A 166 21.97 -8.87 -14.31
CA PHE A 166 21.04 -8.94 -13.18
C PHE A 166 20.88 -10.38 -12.68
N GLY A 167 22.00 -11.01 -12.28
CA GLY A 167 21.92 -12.33 -11.64
C GLY A 167 21.04 -12.28 -10.44
N ASN A 168 20.06 -12.83 -10.08
CA ASN A 168 19.16 -12.77 -8.94
C ASN A 168 18.38 -11.44 -8.80
N THR A 169 17.63 -11.03 -9.82
CA THR A 169 16.73 -9.88 -9.73
C THR A 169 15.27 -10.34 -9.72
N CYS A 170 14.47 -9.80 -8.81
CA CYS A 170 13.02 -9.98 -8.77
C CYS A 170 12.34 -8.68 -9.18
N LEU A 171 11.36 -8.78 -10.09
CA LEU A 171 10.55 -7.64 -10.52
C LEU A 171 9.23 -7.63 -9.75
N LEU A 172 8.95 -6.54 -9.05
CA LEU A 172 7.66 -6.26 -8.43
C LEU A 172 7.03 -5.02 -9.09
N TYR A 173 5.76 -5.11 -9.40
CA TYR A 173 4.98 -4.01 -9.92
C TYR A 173 3.85 -3.68 -8.94
N THR A 174 3.73 -2.39 -8.58
CA THR A 174 2.59 -1.89 -7.82
C THR A 174 1.71 -1.07 -8.75
N SER A 175 0.41 -1.29 -8.68
CA SER A 175 -0.56 -0.49 -9.43
C SER A 175 -0.64 0.93 -8.85
N PRO A 176 -0.79 1.95 -9.69
CA PRO A 176 -1.03 3.32 -9.22
C PRO A 176 -2.39 3.46 -8.55
#